data_d615fb4b474f71f04c58e1c7dc6599e6
#
_entry.id   d615fb4b474f71f04c58e1c7dc6599e6
#
_cell.length_a   1.000
_cell.length_b   1.000
_cell.length_c   1.000
_cell.angle_alpha   90.00
_cell.angle_beta   90.00
_cell.angle_gamma   90.00
#
_symmetry.space_group_name_H-M   'P 1'
#
loop_
_entity.id
_entity.type
_entity.pdbx_description
1 polymer ?
#
loop_
_entity_poly.entity_id
_entity_poly.type
_entity_poly.pdbx_seq_one_letter_code
_entity_poly.pdbx_strand_id
1 'polypeptide(L)'
;MAHPKQSQFLNRSLLLRSSVTATVLMGLASCASMPGDGAVSASAALQRANTAMGGEALKSISFAGSGSGATFGQAFAAGQAWPAITYSSFSRVADYENVTFREDAARSRAEPTGGGAVPLMGLGEQRTSGFMRGASAWNMVGPAPVAAPVAYDMRVHDLWTTPHGVIKAAMANNAVAQARNVDGKAMTAVSFSVPGRYRATALINAAGMVEQIDSVQPHPVLGDTASTIVFSDYKDTGGVKFPMRIRQSMGGFPVLDLAVNEVKPNAAAGVEVPALVTAFAERAVAAQAAEGVWFLAGGSHNSVAIEMKDHVMLIESPLYDGRALTTLQEAKKVAGNKPIRFVVNSHHHFDHAGGLRTAVAEGATLVTSEQARPFYEATLANPNSVKPDAMQTSGKKAVVTGVNGKRVFSDGNRVVEVYYIDGSVHAQGFMMVYLPKEKILIEADAYTPGAPNTPAPAVPNPLHANLVQNMERLKLDVTQILPLHGRMVPVGELLTAVGKKL
;
A
#
# COMPACT_ATOMS: atom_id res chain seq x y z
N MET A 1 0.57 -27.39 -61.68
CA MET A 1 -0.87 -27.50 -61.51
C MET A 1 -1.29 -26.79 -60.24
N ALA A 2 -2.06 -25.75 -60.45
CA ALA A 2 -2.89 -24.96 -59.54
C ALA A 2 -2.61 -24.85 -58.04
N HIS A 3 -2.15 -23.67 -57.60
CA HIS A 3 -2.34 -23.10 -56.29
C HIS A 3 -3.76 -22.51 -56.16
N PRO A 4 -4.42 -22.60 -55.00
CA PRO A 4 -5.51 -21.69 -54.69
C PRO A 4 -5.03 -20.57 -53.77
N LYS A 5 -5.46 -19.36 -54.08
CA LYS A 5 -5.29 -18.08 -53.43
C LYS A 5 -5.98 -18.10 -52.03
N GLN A 6 -5.29 -17.68 -51.00
CA GLN A 6 -5.91 -17.28 -49.73
C GLN A 6 -6.24 -15.78 -49.76
N SER A 7 -7.50 -15.47 -49.54
CA SER A 7 -8.06 -14.13 -49.40
C SER A 7 -7.73 -13.55 -48.00
N GLN A 8 -7.15 -12.35 -47.98
CA GLN A 8 -6.96 -11.52 -46.81
C GLN A 8 -8.30 -10.94 -46.37
N PHE A 9 -8.75 -11.26 -45.16
CA PHE A 9 -9.76 -10.47 -44.45
C PHE A 9 -9.07 -9.53 -43.45
N LEU A 10 -9.05 -8.24 -43.82
CA LEU A 10 -8.71 -7.14 -42.94
C LEU A 10 -9.86 -6.91 -41.97
N ASN A 11 -9.65 -7.23 -40.70
CA ASN A 11 -10.54 -6.84 -39.63
C ASN A 11 -9.98 -5.57 -38.96
N ARG A 12 -10.55 -4.43 -39.32
CA ARG A 12 -10.33 -3.14 -38.68
C ARG A 12 -11.19 -3.09 -37.41
N SER A 13 -10.61 -3.34 -36.25
CA SER A 13 -11.23 -2.97 -34.99
C SER A 13 -10.88 -1.52 -34.65
N LEU A 14 -11.87 -0.64 -34.71
CA LEU A 14 -11.82 0.73 -34.22
C LEU A 14 -11.67 0.70 -32.69
N LEU A 15 -10.52 1.14 -32.22
CA LEU A 15 -10.33 1.50 -30.84
C LEU A 15 -10.83 2.93 -30.61
N LEU A 16 -12.01 3.09 -30.02
CA LEU A 16 -12.45 4.38 -29.46
C LEU A 16 -11.59 4.67 -28.22
N ARG A 17 -10.67 5.60 -28.37
CA ARG A 17 -9.99 6.24 -27.23
C ARG A 17 -10.90 7.35 -26.71
N SER A 18 -11.57 7.13 -25.58
CA SER A 18 -12.24 8.20 -24.85
C SER A 18 -11.21 8.89 -23.95
N SER A 19 -10.66 10.00 -24.44
CA SER A 19 -9.84 10.91 -23.62
C SER A 19 -10.78 11.77 -22.78
N VAL A 20 -10.87 11.51 -21.49
CA VAL A 20 -11.52 12.43 -20.53
C VAL A 20 -10.46 13.43 -20.08
N THR A 21 -10.43 14.57 -20.72
CA THR A 21 -9.62 15.73 -20.28
C THR A 21 -10.43 16.48 -19.21
N ALA A 22 -10.07 16.30 -17.94
CA ALA A 22 -10.61 17.10 -16.87
C ALA A 22 -9.91 18.47 -16.83
N THR A 23 -10.54 19.48 -17.42
CA THR A 23 -10.10 20.88 -17.32
C THR A 23 -10.57 21.44 -15.98
N VAL A 24 -9.66 21.65 -15.04
CA VAL A 24 -9.92 22.40 -13.82
C VAL A 24 -9.78 23.88 -14.13
N LEU A 25 -10.89 24.58 -14.32
CA LEU A 25 -10.94 26.04 -14.32
C LEU A 25 -10.98 26.55 -12.87
N MET A 26 -9.89 27.19 -12.42
CA MET A 26 -9.91 28.07 -11.24
C MET A 26 -10.59 29.39 -11.65
N GLY A 27 -11.84 29.54 -11.25
CA GLY A 27 -12.56 30.80 -11.30
C GLY A 27 -12.53 31.48 -9.92
N LEU A 28 -11.73 32.52 -9.77
CA LEU A 28 -11.91 33.51 -8.70
C LEU A 28 -13.17 34.30 -9.04
N ALA A 29 -14.27 34.04 -8.38
CA ALA A 29 -15.47 34.89 -8.44
C ALA A 29 -15.68 35.58 -7.10
N SER A 30 -15.65 36.89 -7.13
CA SER A 30 -15.99 37.83 -6.06
C SER A 30 -17.42 37.59 -5.57
N CYS A 31 -17.64 37.75 -4.26
CA CYS A 31 -18.93 37.72 -3.60
C CYS A 31 -19.86 38.82 -4.16
N ALA A 32 -20.90 38.39 -4.85
CA ALA A 32 -22.15 39.13 -4.94
C ALA A 32 -23.24 38.24 -4.41
N SER A 33 -23.80 38.57 -3.26
CA SER A 33 -24.95 37.89 -2.63
C SER A 33 -26.19 38.11 -3.49
N MET A 34 -26.68 37.00 -4.11
CA MET A 34 -28.05 36.93 -4.59
C MET A 34 -28.86 36.06 -3.60
N PRO A 35 -30.05 36.48 -3.16
CA PRO A 35 -30.94 35.61 -2.39
C PRO A 35 -31.76 34.75 -3.37
N GLY A 36 -31.65 33.45 -3.26
CA GLY A 36 -32.47 32.52 -4.01
C GLY A 36 -31.88 31.12 -4.10
N ASP A 37 -32.61 30.20 -3.49
CA ASP A 37 -32.59 28.76 -3.55
C ASP A 37 -31.66 28.01 -2.59
N GLY A 38 -32.30 27.60 -1.45
CA GLY A 38 -32.03 26.32 -0.83
C GLY A 38 -30.62 26.00 -0.37
N ALA A 39 -29.90 26.94 0.23
CA ALA A 39 -28.65 26.60 0.93
C ALA A 39 -28.98 25.54 2.00
N VAL A 40 -28.57 24.27 1.77
CA VAL A 40 -28.76 23.19 2.72
C VAL A 40 -27.84 23.45 3.90
N SER A 41 -28.43 23.68 5.09
CA SER A 41 -27.64 23.77 6.32
C SER A 41 -26.92 22.44 6.58
N ALA A 42 -25.61 22.45 6.59
CA ALA A 42 -24.80 21.26 6.90
C ALA A 42 -25.16 20.71 8.29
N SER A 43 -25.28 21.58 9.30
CA SER A 43 -25.68 21.20 10.65
C SER A 43 -27.06 20.51 10.67
N ALA A 44 -28.06 21.09 9.97
CA ALA A 44 -29.40 20.48 9.92
C ALA A 44 -29.40 19.13 9.16
N ALA A 45 -28.62 19.00 8.07
CA ALA A 45 -28.51 17.75 7.34
C ALA A 45 -27.81 16.66 8.16
N LEU A 46 -26.74 17.00 8.85
CA LEU A 46 -26.01 16.09 9.71
C LEU A 46 -26.86 15.65 10.92
N GLN A 47 -27.58 16.60 11.55
CA GLN A 47 -28.46 16.25 12.66
C GLN A 47 -29.56 15.30 12.22
N ARG A 48 -30.25 15.57 11.10
CA ARG A 48 -31.25 14.67 10.54
C ARG A 48 -30.70 13.28 10.26
N ALA A 49 -29.50 13.18 9.65
CA ALA A 49 -28.87 11.90 9.36
C ALA A 49 -28.48 11.17 10.65
N ASN A 50 -27.92 11.87 11.63
CA ASN A 50 -27.54 11.30 12.92
C ASN A 50 -28.75 10.71 13.65
N THR A 51 -29.87 11.46 13.72
CA THR A 51 -31.10 11.00 14.32
C THR A 51 -31.74 9.84 13.52
N ALA A 52 -31.81 9.96 12.18
CA ALA A 52 -32.37 8.93 11.31
C ALA A 52 -31.65 7.58 11.39
N MET A 53 -30.32 7.60 11.60
CA MET A 53 -29.50 6.41 11.76
C MET A 53 -29.34 5.94 13.22
N GLY A 54 -29.94 6.63 14.21
CA GLY A 54 -29.80 6.30 15.63
C GLY A 54 -28.39 6.57 16.18
N GLY A 55 -27.70 7.57 15.63
CA GLY A 55 -26.30 7.85 15.97
C GLY A 55 -26.09 8.69 17.23
N GLU A 56 -27.16 9.25 17.86
CA GLU A 56 -27.04 10.21 18.98
C GLU A 56 -26.35 9.61 20.21
N ALA A 57 -26.77 8.42 20.63
CA ALA A 57 -26.20 7.71 21.78
C ALA A 57 -25.11 6.69 21.36
N LEU A 58 -24.76 6.64 20.06
CA LEU A 58 -23.81 5.67 19.55
C LEU A 58 -22.38 6.13 19.81
N LYS A 59 -21.66 5.39 20.69
CA LYS A 59 -20.25 5.62 21.03
C LYS A 59 -19.32 4.77 20.20
N SER A 60 -19.74 3.54 19.89
CA SER A 60 -18.99 2.59 19.08
C SER A 60 -19.92 1.71 18.27
N ILE A 61 -19.38 1.08 17.23
CA ILE A 61 -20.08 0.06 16.47
C ILE A 61 -19.14 -1.10 16.17
N SER A 62 -19.62 -2.32 16.39
CA SER A 62 -18.99 -3.54 15.91
C SER A 62 -19.85 -4.13 14.81
N PHE A 63 -19.23 -4.58 13.74
CA PHE A 63 -19.90 -5.34 12.69
C PHE A 63 -19.02 -6.49 12.20
N ALA A 64 -19.67 -7.57 11.77
CA ALA A 64 -19.00 -8.74 11.26
C ALA A 64 -19.72 -9.28 10.02
N GLY A 65 -19.00 -10.06 9.23
CA GLY A 65 -19.51 -10.64 8.01
C GLY A 65 -18.49 -11.49 7.26
N SER A 66 -18.78 -11.73 5.99
CA SER A 66 -17.90 -12.41 5.05
C SER A 66 -18.00 -11.76 3.68
N GLY A 67 -17.05 -12.06 2.79
CA GLY A 67 -17.08 -11.43 1.47
C GLY A 67 -15.79 -11.60 0.69
N SER A 68 -15.50 -10.64 -0.14
CA SER A 68 -14.28 -10.57 -0.94
C SER A 68 -13.54 -9.26 -0.72
N GLY A 69 -12.28 -9.24 -1.08
CA GLY A 69 -11.44 -8.06 -1.02
C GLY A 69 -10.23 -8.19 -1.92
N ALA A 70 -9.21 -7.40 -1.63
CA ALA A 70 -7.97 -7.45 -2.38
C ALA A 70 -6.76 -7.22 -1.47
N THR A 71 -5.61 -7.76 -1.83
CA THR A 71 -4.34 -7.47 -1.17
C THR A 71 -3.77 -6.17 -1.73
N PHE A 72 -4.17 -5.07 -1.09
CA PHE A 72 -3.83 -3.71 -1.51
C PHE A 72 -2.32 -3.50 -1.65
N GLY A 73 -1.90 -2.96 -2.79
CA GLY A 73 -0.49 -2.68 -3.06
C GLY A 73 0.35 -3.85 -3.56
N GLN A 74 -0.25 -5.04 -3.77
CA GLN A 74 0.47 -6.28 -4.11
C GLN A 74 0.14 -6.77 -5.53
N ALA A 75 -0.12 -5.87 -6.48
CA ALA A 75 -0.43 -6.23 -7.86
C ALA A 75 0.73 -7.01 -8.52
N PHE A 76 0.41 -7.95 -9.40
CA PHE A 76 1.43 -8.65 -10.18
C PHE A 76 2.15 -7.70 -11.15
N ALA A 77 1.40 -6.85 -11.84
CA ALA A 77 1.96 -5.82 -12.70
C ALA A 77 1.65 -4.43 -12.13
N ALA A 78 2.61 -3.52 -12.23
CA ALA A 78 2.50 -2.16 -11.71
C ALA A 78 1.30 -1.42 -12.31
N GLY A 79 0.45 -0.84 -11.47
CA GLY A 79 -0.75 -0.11 -11.89
C GLY A 79 -1.94 -0.98 -12.29
N GLN A 80 -1.89 -2.29 -12.06
CA GLN A 80 -2.99 -3.22 -12.26
C GLN A 80 -3.78 -3.46 -10.97
N ALA A 81 -4.90 -4.18 -11.09
CA ALA A 81 -5.75 -4.56 -9.95
C ALA A 81 -4.97 -5.37 -8.91
N TRP A 82 -5.37 -5.22 -7.67
CA TRP A 82 -4.81 -5.96 -6.54
C TRP A 82 -5.25 -7.44 -6.58
N PRO A 83 -4.41 -8.38 -6.11
CA PRO A 83 -4.79 -9.79 -6.03
C PRO A 83 -6.05 -9.97 -5.18
N ALA A 84 -7.05 -10.64 -5.74
CA ALA A 84 -8.32 -10.89 -5.08
C ALA A 84 -8.15 -11.86 -3.90
N ILE A 85 -8.89 -11.58 -2.81
CA ILE A 85 -8.97 -12.43 -1.63
C ILE A 85 -10.41 -12.70 -1.24
N THR A 86 -10.62 -13.79 -0.52
CA THR A 86 -11.88 -14.14 0.12
C THR A 86 -11.74 -13.97 1.62
N TYR A 87 -12.70 -13.30 2.24
CA TYR A 87 -12.87 -13.27 3.70
C TYR A 87 -13.85 -14.34 4.11
N SER A 88 -13.37 -15.43 4.75
CA SER A 88 -14.22 -16.41 5.41
C SER A 88 -14.85 -15.82 6.68
N SER A 89 -14.14 -14.93 7.36
CA SER A 89 -14.67 -14.07 8.41
C SER A 89 -14.00 -12.70 8.38
N PHE A 90 -14.76 -11.69 8.71
CA PHE A 90 -14.33 -10.32 8.88
C PHE A 90 -15.07 -9.69 10.04
N SER A 91 -14.39 -8.96 10.89
CA SER A 91 -15.02 -8.13 11.90
C SER A 91 -14.26 -6.84 12.10
N ARG A 92 -15.01 -5.75 12.36
CA ARG A 92 -14.43 -4.44 12.66
C ARG A 92 -15.16 -3.80 13.83
N VAL A 93 -14.40 -3.17 14.72
CA VAL A 93 -14.92 -2.31 15.78
C VAL A 93 -14.41 -0.91 15.55
N ALA A 94 -15.32 0.04 15.44
CA ALA A 94 -15.05 1.47 15.37
C ALA A 94 -15.57 2.13 16.66
N ASP A 95 -14.68 2.53 17.54
CA ASP A 95 -15.00 3.25 18.78
C ASP A 95 -14.67 4.74 18.59
N TYR A 96 -15.73 5.51 18.40
CA TYR A 96 -15.67 6.95 18.12
C TYR A 96 -15.34 7.78 19.36
N GLU A 97 -15.74 7.30 20.54
CA GLU A 97 -15.51 7.99 21.82
C GLU A 97 -14.04 7.91 22.23
N ASN A 98 -13.41 6.74 22.08
CA ASN A 98 -12.02 6.50 22.47
C ASN A 98 -11.03 6.55 21.30
N VAL A 99 -11.51 6.89 20.08
CA VAL A 99 -10.69 6.90 18.84
C VAL A 99 -9.91 5.60 18.72
N THR A 100 -10.66 4.48 18.74
CA THR A 100 -10.06 3.14 18.73
C THR A 100 -10.62 2.30 17.58
N PHE A 101 -9.75 1.61 16.89
CA PHE A 101 -10.05 0.72 15.78
C PHE A 101 -9.50 -0.68 16.06
N ARG A 102 -10.31 -1.68 15.76
CA ARG A 102 -9.89 -3.08 15.73
C ARG A 102 -10.48 -3.76 14.50
N GLU A 103 -9.68 -4.53 13.82
CA GLU A 103 -10.11 -5.38 12.72
C GLU A 103 -9.49 -6.77 12.87
N ASP A 104 -10.34 -7.78 12.78
CA ASP A 104 -9.93 -9.19 12.75
C ASP A 104 -10.48 -9.82 11.47
N ALA A 105 -9.65 -10.56 10.75
CA ALA A 105 -10.05 -11.23 9.53
C ALA A 105 -9.40 -12.61 9.37
N ALA A 106 -10.17 -13.56 8.84
CA ALA A 106 -9.65 -14.78 8.26
C ALA A 106 -9.84 -14.70 6.74
N ARG A 107 -8.73 -14.81 6.00
CA ARG A 107 -8.69 -14.56 4.58
C ARG A 107 -7.82 -15.57 3.83
N SER A 108 -8.16 -15.82 2.59
CA SER A 108 -7.36 -16.62 1.67
C SER A 108 -7.31 -15.98 0.30
N ARG A 109 -6.35 -16.37 -0.54
CA ARG A 109 -6.36 -15.93 -1.95
C ARG A 109 -7.57 -16.51 -2.67
N ALA A 110 -8.25 -15.67 -3.46
CA ALA A 110 -9.33 -16.15 -4.33
C ALA A 110 -8.79 -17.01 -5.48
N GLU A 111 -7.60 -16.65 -5.98
CA GLU A 111 -6.90 -17.36 -7.06
C GLU A 111 -5.50 -17.76 -6.58
N PRO A 112 -5.32 -18.99 -6.06
CA PRO A 112 -4.04 -19.41 -5.47
C PRO A 112 -2.86 -19.40 -6.43
N THR A 113 -3.08 -19.56 -7.73
CA THR A 113 -2.04 -19.59 -8.78
C THR A 113 -1.72 -18.22 -9.38
N GLY A 114 -2.51 -17.19 -9.04
CA GLY A 114 -2.27 -15.81 -9.53
C GLY A 114 -0.96 -15.23 -9.01
N GLY A 115 -0.35 -14.31 -9.76
CA GLY A 115 0.83 -13.54 -9.33
C GLY A 115 0.52 -12.55 -8.20
N GLY A 116 1.52 -11.78 -7.77
CA GLY A 116 1.43 -10.84 -6.64
C GLY A 116 1.53 -11.57 -5.30
N ALA A 117 1.38 -10.92 -4.20
CA ALA A 117 1.45 -11.32 -2.77
C ALA A 117 1.56 -12.83 -2.39
N VAL A 118 2.19 -13.67 -3.23
CA VAL A 118 2.26 -15.13 -3.02
C VAL A 118 2.97 -15.48 -1.72
N PRO A 119 4.14 -14.93 -1.38
CA PRO A 119 4.83 -15.27 -0.14
C PRO A 119 4.03 -14.88 1.10
N LEU A 120 3.35 -13.74 1.05
CA LEU A 120 2.60 -13.20 2.19
C LEU A 120 1.30 -13.94 2.46
N MET A 121 0.61 -14.40 1.40
CA MET A 121 -0.70 -15.03 1.54
C MET A 121 -0.64 -16.56 1.57
N GLY A 122 0.39 -17.18 0.97
CA GLY A 122 0.44 -18.64 0.85
C GLY A 122 -0.80 -19.24 0.18
N LEU A 123 -1.01 -20.53 0.34
CA LEU A 123 -2.18 -21.24 -0.21
C LEU A 123 -3.30 -21.48 0.82
N GLY A 124 -3.07 -21.19 2.09
CA GLY A 124 -4.01 -21.44 3.18
C GLY A 124 -4.72 -20.17 3.68
N GLU A 125 -5.66 -20.42 4.60
CA GLU A 125 -6.30 -19.32 5.33
C GLU A 125 -5.28 -18.65 6.27
N GLN A 126 -5.25 -17.33 6.24
CA GLN A 126 -4.47 -16.52 7.15
C GLN A 126 -5.38 -15.69 8.05
N ARG A 127 -5.02 -15.62 9.33
CA ARG A 127 -5.69 -14.78 10.31
C ARG A 127 -4.87 -13.52 10.54
N THR A 128 -5.54 -12.38 10.51
CA THR A 128 -4.92 -11.07 10.73
C THR A 128 -5.70 -10.32 11.78
N SER A 129 -4.99 -9.62 12.66
CA SER A 129 -5.58 -8.71 13.64
C SER A 129 -4.82 -7.39 13.61
N GLY A 130 -5.55 -6.32 13.35
CA GLY A 130 -5.02 -4.97 13.25
C GLY A 130 -5.70 -4.01 14.22
N PHE A 131 -4.93 -3.13 14.85
CA PHE A 131 -5.39 -2.24 15.91
C PHE A 131 -4.88 -0.82 15.72
N MET A 132 -5.68 0.15 16.16
CA MET A 132 -5.24 1.53 16.33
C MET A 132 -5.91 2.11 17.59
N ARG A 133 -5.13 2.82 18.43
CA ARG A 133 -5.65 3.62 19.53
C ARG A 133 -4.73 4.81 19.80
N GLY A 134 -5.32 5.99 19.94
CA GLY A 134 -4.56 7.22 20.11
C GLY A 134 -3.62 7.48 18.93
N ALA A 135 -2.31 7.56 19.17
CA ALA A 135 -1.27 7.74 18.14
C ALA A 135 -0.61 6.43 17.69
N SER A 136 -1.06 5.28 18.16
CA SER A 136 -0.43 3.98 17.95
C SER A 136 -1.25 3.11 17.01
N ALA A 137 -0.58 2.41 16.08
CA ALA A 137 -1.15 1.33 15.30
C ALA A 137 -0.24 0.10 15.37
N TRP A 138 -0.82 -1.10 15.42
CA TRP A 138 -0.08 -2.36 15.47
C TRP A 138 -0.85 -3.51 14.88
N ASN A 139 -0.14 -4.58 14.55
CA ASN A 139 -0.69 -5.87 14.15
C ASN A 139 -0.31 -6.94 15.17
N MET A 140 -1.08 -8.02 15.20
CA MET A 140 -0.60 -9.26 15.83
C MET A 140 0.14 -10.11 14.79
N VAL A 141 1.33 -10.57 15.14
CA VAL A 141 2.11 -11.54 14.39
C VAL A 141 2.29 -12.77 15.29
N GLY A 142 1.48 -13.79 15.06
CA GLY A 142 1.28 -14.83 16.07
C GLY A 142 0.77 -14.20 17.37
N PRO A 143 1.39 -14.50 18.55
CA PRO A 143 1.00 -13.91 19.83
C PRO A 143 1.61 -12.51 20.09
N ALA A 144 2.52 -12.04 19.23
CA ALA A 144 3.30 -10.83 19.47
C ALA A 144 2.64 -9.58 18.85
N PRO A 145 2.48 -8.47 19.61
CA PRO A 145 2.11 -7.19 19.05
C PRO A 145 3.32 -6.55 18.36
N VAL A 146 3.15 -6.17 17.10
CA VAL A 146 4.18 -5.52 16.27
C VAL A 146 3.67 -4.16 15.83
N ALA A 147 4.41 -3.10 16.14
CA ALA A 147 4.07 -1.74 15.72
C ALA A 147 3.95 -1.65 14.19
N ALA A 148 2.91 -0.98 13.72
CA ALA A 148 2.58 -0.82 12.31
C ALA A 148 2.27 0.65 11.97
N PRO A 149 3.24 1.57 12.09
CA PRO A 149 3.00 3.01 11.87
C PRO A 149 2.45 3.31 10.47
N VAL A 150 2.85 2.54 9.46
CA VAL A 150 2.36 2.67 8.08
C VAL A 150 0.84 2.48 7.97
N ALA A 151 0.23 1.68 8.85
CA ALA A 151 -1.20 1.41 8.86
C ALA A 151 -2.03 2.48 9.59
N TYR A 152 -1.38 3.42 10.29
CA TYR A 152 -2.06 4.37 11.17
C TYR A 152 -3.07 5.26 10.42
N ASP A 153 -2.63 5.95 9.37
CA ASP A 153 -3.48 6.90 8.65
C ASP A 153 -4.68 6.19 7.99
N MET A 154 -4.47 4.99 7.44
CA MET A 154 -5.54 4.18 6.86
C MET A 154 -6.56 3.73 7.92
N ARG A 155 -6.13 3.32 9.11
CA ARG A 155 -7.04 2.91 10.19
C ARG A 155 -7.82 4.08 10.79
N VAL A 156 -7.20 5.26 10.87
CA VAL A 156 -7.92 6.49 11.22
C VAL A 156 -8.98 6.81 10.18
N HIS A 157 -8.66 6.71 8.90
CA HIS A 157 -9.62 6.88 7.82
C HIS A 157 -10.77 5.87 7.93
N ASP A 158 -10.48 4.59 8.07
CA ASP A 158 -11.48 3.51 8.16
C ASP A 158 -12.39 3.64 9.40
N LEU A 159 -11.86 4.12 10.53
CA LEU A 159 -12.65 4.45 11.71
C LEU A 159 -13.73 5.49 11.40
N TRP A 160 -13.34 6.57 10.72
CA TRP A 160 -14.19 7.72 10.49
C TRP A 160 -15.00 7.66 9.19
N THR A 161 -14.74 6.70 8.32
CA THR A 161 -15.52 6.50 7.07
C THR A 161 -16.53 5.36 7.16
N THR A 162 -16.92 4.94 8.36
CA THR A 162 -18.17 4.22 8.59
C THR A 162 -19.37 5.18 8.47
N PRO A 163 -20.60 4.71 8.24
CA PRO A 163 -21.76 5.60 8.05
C PRO A 163 -21.97 6.59 9.21
N HIS A 164 -21.84 6.12 10.45
CA HIS A 164 -21.96 6.96 11.65
C HIS A 164 -20.69 7.78 11.91
N GLY A 165 -19.52 7.19 11.64
CA GLY A 165 -18.22 7.86 11.79
C GLY A 165 -18.13 9.12 10.93
N VAL A 166 -18.54 9.05 9.66
CA VAL A 166 -18.46 10.20 8.74
C VAL A 166 -19.36 11.36 9.18
N ILE A 167 -20.54 11.05 9.74
CA ILE A 167 -21.43 12.07 10.30
C ILE A 167 -20.80 12.74 11.52
N LYS A 168 -20.25 11.95 12.45
CA LYS A 168 -19.56 12.47 13.64
C LYS A 168 -18.33 13.30 13.26
N ALA A 169 -17.52 12.83 12.31
CA ALA A 169 -16.37 13.55 11.80
C ALA A 169 -16.78 14.87 11.11
N ALA A 170 -17.83 14.85 10.30
CA ALA A 170 -18.35 16.05 9.64
C ALA A 170 -18.86 17.10 10.65
N MET A 171 -19.56 16.68 11.70
CA MET A 171 -20.01 17.57 12.77
C MET A 171 -18.85 18.26 13.49
N ALA A 172 -17.70 17.59 13.61
CA ALA A 172 -16.52 18.10 14.29
C ALA A 172 -15.60 18.96 13.40
N ASN A 173 -15.82 19.02 12.06
CA ASN A 173 -14.84 19.57 11.10
C ASN A 173 -15.43 20.59 10.11
N ASN A 174 -16.26 21.53 10.58
CA ASN A 174 -16.77 22.66 9.78
C ASN A 174 -17.30 22.25 8.39
N ALA A 175 -18.15 21.23 8.35
CA ALA A 175 -18.68 20.69 7.12
C ALA A 175 -19.55 21.70 6.36
N VAL A 176 -19.51 21.62 5.04
CA VAL A 176 -20.42 22.35 4.14
C VAL A 176 -21.36 21.36 3.44
N ALA A 177 -22.59 21.77 3.12
CA ALA A 177 -23.56 20.94 2.46
C ALA A 177 -24.13 21.60 1.20
N GLN A 178 -24.39 20.78 0.19
CA GLN A 178 -25.05 21.18 -1.05
C GLN A 178 -26.02 20.10 -1.52
N ALA A 179 -27.10 20.49 -2.16
CA ALA A 179 -27.98 19.58 -2.86
C ALA A 179 -27.24 19.00 -4.09
N ARG A 180 -27.41 17.70 -4.34
CA ARG A 180 -26.80 16.99 -5.46
C ARG A 180 -27.80 15.99 -6.04
N ASN A 181 -27.84 15.86 -7.35
CA ASN A 181 -28.55 14.77 -8.01
C ASN A 181 -27.51 13.69 -8.39
N VAL A 182 -27.71 12.47 -7.95
CA VAL A 182 -26.86 11.32 -8.27
C VAL A 182 -27.76 10.24 -8.87
N ASP A 183 -27.59 9.94 -10.13
CA ASP A 183 -28.38 8.93 -10.89
C ASP A 183 -29.90 9.12 -10.73
N GLY A 184 -30.35 10.39 -10.79
CA GLY A 184 -31.77 10.74 -10.66
C GLY A 184 -32.29 10.85 -9.21
N LYS A 185 -31.47 10.53 -8.21
CA LYS A 185 -31.85 10.63 -6.79
C LYS A 185 -31.37 11.95 -6.19
N ALA A 186 -32.28 12.63 -5.47
CA ALA A 186 -31.92 13.81 -4.69
C ALA A 186 -31.11 13.41 -3.45
N MET A 187 -29.87 13.93 -3.36
CA MET A 187 -28.95 13.65 -2.26
C MET A 187 -28.49 14.98 -1.63
N THR A 188 -28.05 14.92 -0.38
CA THR A 188 -27.28 15.98 0.24
C THR A 188 -25.82 15.56 0.32
N ALA A 189 -24.93 16.27 -0.38
CA ALA A 189 -23.50 16.09 -0.30
C ALA A 189 -22.94 16.93 0.84
N VAL A 190 -22.33 16.30 1.85
CA VAL A 190 -21.71 16.96 2.99
C VAL A 190 -20.21 16.76 2.91
N SER A 191 -19.46 17.85 2.71
CA SER A 191 -18.01 17.83 2.51
C SER A 191 -17.27 18.47 3.67
N PHE A 192 -16.16 17.88 4.07
CA PHE A 192 -15.27 18.38 5.14
C PHE A 192 -13.84 17.90 4.95
N SER A 193 -12.93 18.47 5.75
CA SER A 193 -11.52 18.06 5.77
C SER A 193 -11.06 17.85 7.20
N VAL A 194 -10.33 16.78 7.44
CA VAL A 194 -9.57 16.53 8.67
C VAL A 194 -8.10 16.82 8.35
N PRO A 195 -7.53 17.93 8.83
CA PRO A 195 -6.19 18.37 8.44
C PRO A 195 -5.13 17.30 8.67
N GLY A 196 -4.30 17.03 7.66
CA GLY A 196 -3.23 16.05 7.70
C GLY A 196 -3.71 14.59 7.75
N ARG A 197 -5.02 14.32 7.52
CA ARG A 197 -5.61 12.98 7.58
C ARG A 197 -6.36 12.60 6.31
N TYR A 198 -7.44 13.30 5.99
CA TYR A 198 -8.25 13.03 4.80
C TYR A 198 -9.21 14.18 4.50
N ARG A 199 -9.74 14.18 3.29
CA ARG A 199 -10.90 14.96 2.89
C ARG A 199 -12.01 13.97 2.54
N ALA A 200 -13.27 14.29 2.89
CA ALA A 200 -14.39 13.40 2.60
C ALA A 200 -15.65 14.17 2.19
N THR A 201 -16.47 13.51 1.38
CA THR A 201 -17.83 13.92 1.03
C THR A 201 -18.76 12.75 1.28
N ALA A 202 -19.70 12.91 2.19
CA ALA A 202 -20.77 11.95 2.44
C ALA A 202 -22.00 12.30 1.60
N LEU A 203 -22.54 11.34 0.87
CA LEU A 203 -23.81 11.46 0.14
C LEU A 203 -24.93 10.88 1.01
N ILE A 204 -25.83 11.76 1.46
CA ILE A 204 -26.94 11.44 2.37
C ILE A 204 -28.24 11.52 1.57
N ASN A 205 -29.02 10.45 1.58
CA ASN A 205 -30.31 10.38 0.89
C ASN A 205 -31.44 11.12 1.66
N ALA A 206 -32.62 11.23 1.06
CA ALA A 206 -33.77 11.90 1.65
C ALA A 206 -34.22 11.29 2.98
N ALA A 207 -33.98 9.99 3.20
CA ALA A 207 -34.30 9.29 4.45
C ALA A 207 -33.23 9.47 5.54
N GLY A 208 -32.16 10.23 5.27
CA GLY A 208 -31.07 10.47 6.20
C GLY A 208 -29.99 9.38 6.25
N MET A 209 -30.02 8.42 5.32
CA MET A 209 -28.99 7.36 5.26
C MET A 209 -27.80 7.82 4.44
N VAL A 210 -26.57 7.50 4.90
CA VAL A 210 -25.36 7.67 4.12
C VAL A 210 -25.27 6.55 3.09
N GLU A 211 -25.39 6.87 1.80
CA GLU A 211 -25.28 5.86 0.73
C GLU A 211 -23.87 5.72 0.17
N GLN A 212 -23.07 6.80 0.21
CA GLN A 212 -21.72 6.81 -0.30
C GLN A 212 -20.83 7.78 0.47
N ILE A 213 -19.56 7.44 0.57
CA ILE A 213 -18.49 8.33 1.00
C ILE A 213 -17.41 8.34 -0.07
N ASP A 214 -17.15 9.52 -0.64
CA ASP A 214 -15.98 9.78 -1.46
C ASP A 214 -14.94 10.47 -0.60
N SER A 215 -13.71 10.00 -0.63
CA SER A 215 -12.63 10.56 0.18
C SER A 215 -11.29 10.53 -0.53
N VAL A 216 -10.37 11.36 -0.03
CA VAL A 216 -8.97 11.36 -0.43
C VAL A 216 -8.11 11.31 0.83
N GLN A 217 -7.21 10.35 0.90
CA GLN A 217 -6.28 10.16 2.00
C GLN A 217 -4.83 10.09 1.50
N PRO A 218 -3.84 10.41 2.34
CA PRO A 218 -2.44 10.31 1.97
C PRO A 218 -2.01 8.84 1.87
N HIS A 219 -1.19 8.52 0.89
CA HIS A 219 -0.57 7.20 0.76
C HIS A 219 0.91 7.34 0.38
N PRO A 220 1.84 6.59 1.02
CA PRO A 220 3.28 6.77 0.80
C PRO A 220 3.73 6.47 -0.64
N VAL A 221 3.02 5.61 -1.38
CA VAL A 221 3.34 5.31 -2.79
C VAL A 221 2.48 6.11 -3.76
N LEU A 222 1.16 6.17 -3.51
CA LEU A 222 0.20 6.72 -4.47
C LEU A 222 -0.01 8.25 -4.33
N GLY A 223 0.48 8.87 -3.24
CA GLY A 223 0.17 10.26 -2.92
C GLY A 223 -1.29 10.43 -2.45
N ASP A 224 -1.95 11.49 -2.86
CA ASP A 224 -3.38 11.72 -2.58
C ASP A 224 -4.22 10.62 -3.23
N THR A 225 -4.70 9.68 -2.43
CA THR A 225 -5.36 8.46 -2.89
C THR A 225 -6.86 8.55 -2.69
N ALA A 226 -7.60 8.43 -3.80
CA ALA A 226 -9.06 8.40 -3.79
C ALA A 226 -9.58 7.07 -3.23
N SER A 227 -10.64 7.14 -2.43
CA SER A 227 -11.41 6.01 -1.93
C SER A 227 -12.89 6.32 -2.03
N THR A 228 -13.67 5.35 -2.51
CA THR A 228 -15.14 5.41 -2.53
C THR A 228 -15.69 4.22 -1.75
N ILE A 229 -16.61 4.50 -0.81
CA ILE A 229 -17.30 3.48 -0.02
C ILE A 229 -18.80 3.61 -0.28
N VAL A 230 -19.45 2.52 -0.69
CA VAL A 230 -20.90 2.47 -0.97
C VAL A 230 -21.57 1.57 0.06
N PHE A 231 -22.67 2.06 0.61
CA PHE A 231 -23.46 1.39 1.64
C PHE A 231 -24.87 1.09 1.12
N SER A 232 -25.35 -0.12 1.35
CA SER A 232 -26.70 -0.52 0.98
C SER A 232 -27.33 -1.47 2.00
N ASP A 233 -28.60 -1.78 1.78
CA ASP A 233 -29.34 -2.78 2.56
C ASP A 233 -29.40 -2.46 4.06
N TYR A 234 -29.69 -1.20 4.39
CA TYR A 234 -29.78 -0.75 5.78
C TYR A 234 -30.82 -1.53 6.58
N LYS A 235 -30.42 -2.02 7.76
CA LYS A 235 -31.30 -2.65 8.76
C LYS A 235 -31.21 -1.95 10.10
N ASP A 236 -32.27 -1.97 10.84
CA ASP A 236 -32.33 -1.49 12.23
C ASP A 236 -31.82 -2.60 13.16
N THR A 237 -30.91 -2.24 14.03
CA THR A 237 -30.36 -3.13 15.06
C THR A 237 -30.39 -2.38 16.39
N GLY A 238 -31.48 -2.56 17.13
CA GLY A 238 -31.66 -1.92 18.44
C GLY A 238 -31.72 -0.38 18.38
N GLY A 239 -32.36 0.18 17.35
CA GLY A 239 -32.50 1.62 17.13
C GLY A 239 -31.35 2.25 16.34
N VAL A 240 -30.31 1.47 15.96
CA VAL A 240 -29.20 1.91 15.11
C VAL A 240 -29.35 1.29 13.73
N LYS A 241 -29.45 2.10 12.69
CA LYS A 241 -29.53 1.64 11.30
C LYS A 241 -28.12 1.51 10.74
N PHE A 242 -27.78 0.30 10.30
CA PHE A 242 -26.47 -0.01 9.72
C PHE A 242 -26.60 -0.76 8.38
N PRO A 243 -25.70 -0.50 7.39
CA PRO A 243 -25.77 -1.19 6.10
C PRO A 243 -25.36 -2.65 6.24
N MET A 244 -26.07 -3.54 5.57
CA MET A 244 -25.75 -4.96 5.51
C MET A 244 -24.85 -5.28 4.30
N ARG A 245 -24.58 -4.32 3.42
CA ARG A 245 -23.60 -4.43 2.35
C ARG A 245 -22.68 -3.22 2.34
N ILE A 246 -21.38 -3.46 2.32
CA ILE A 246 -20.32 -2.43 2.25
C ILE A 246 -19.40 -2.78 1.09
N ARG A 247 -19.24 -1.85 0.14
CA ARG A 247 -18.30 -1.97 -0.96
C ARG A 247 -17.33 -0.81 -0.95
N GLN A 248 -16.04 -1.09 -1.08
CA GLN A 248 -15.00 -0.07 -1.10
C GLN A 248 -14.08 -0.27 -2.29
N SER A 249 -13.74 0.82 -2.95
CA SER A 249 -12.64 0.91 -3.91
C SER A 249 -11.61 1.92 -3.41
N MET A 250 -10.33 1.69 -3.72
CA MET A 250 -9.22 2.56 -3.37
C MET A 250 -8.17 2.55 -4.49
N GLY A 251 -7.63 3.72 -4.82
CA GLY A 251 -6.64 3.82 -5.89
C GLY A 251 -7.14 3.34 -7.26
N GLY A 252 -8.47 3.38 -7.48
CA GLY A 252 -9.11 2.98 -8.74
C GLY A 252 -9.57 1.52 -8.79
N PHE A 253 -9.31 0.68 -7.78
CA PHE A 253 -9.63 -0.74 -7.77
C PHE A 253 -10.47 -1.16 -6.56
N PRO A 254 -11.32 -2.20 -6.68
CA PRO A 254 -12.04 -2.77 -5.52
C PRO A 254 -11.07 -3.30 -4.46
N VAL A 255 -11.36 -3.01 -3.19
CA VAL A 255 -10.57 -3.50 -2.03
C VAL A 255 -11.41 -4.23 -1.00
N LEU A 256 -12.75 -4.04 -1.00
CA LEU A 256 -13.67 -4.73 -0.10
C LEU A 256 -15.06 -4.85 -0.74
N ASP A 257 -15.68 -6.01 -0.59
CA ASP A 257 -17.10 -6.24 -0.83
C ASP A 257 -17.62 -7.18 0.27
N LEU A 258 -18.20 -6.60 1.33
CA LEU A 258 -18.58 -7.26 2.56
C LEU A 258 -20.09 -7.41 2.67
N ALA A 259 -20.55 -8.64 2.87
CA ALA A 259 -21.89 -8.93 3.34
C ALA A 259 -21.86 -8.98 4.88
N VAL A 260 -22.47 -7.99 5.52
CA VAL A 260 -22.56 -7.89 6.97
C VAL A 260 -23.68 -8.81 7.48
N ASN A 261 -23.41 -9.59 8.50
CA ASN A 261 -24.39 -10.51 9.11
C ASN A 261 -24.60 -10.27 10.61
N GLU A 262 -23.72 -9.50 11.25
CA GLU A 262 -23.84 -9.13 12.65
C GLU A 262 -23.49 -7.65 12.84
N VAL A 263 -24.29 -6.95 13.66
CA VAL A 263 -24.03 -5.56 14.07
C VAL A 263 -24.29 -5.43 15.57
N LYS A 264 -23.39 -4.83 16.31
CA LYS A 264 -23.47 -4.59 17.76
C LYS A 264 -23.21 -3.12 18.06
N PRO A 265 -24.24 -2.29 18.27
CA PRO A 265 -24.06 -0.92 18.76
C PRO A 265 -23.46 -0.90 20.16
N ASN A 266 -22.60 0.08 20.42
CA ASN A 266 -21.94 0.33 21.70
C ASN A 266 -21.11 -0.84 22.24
N ALA A 267 -20.60 -1.70 21.35
CA ALA A 267 -19.68 -2.76 21.72
C ALA A 267 -18.31 -2.16 22.10
N ALA A 268 -17.77 -2.59 23.22
CA ALA A 268 -16.42 -2.16 23.63
C ALA A 268 -15.36 -2.69 22.66
N ALA A 269 -14.42 -1.85 22.27
CA ALA A 269 -13.30 -2.28 21.42
C ALA A 269 -12.34 -3.21 22.18
N GLY A 270 -12.25 -3.09 23.51
CA GLY A 270 -11.40 -3.96 24.35
C GLY A 270 -9.92 -3.89 23.98
N VAL A 271 -9.43 -2.70 23.60
CA VAL A 271 -8.08 -2.52 23.04
C VAL A 271 -7.24 -1.69 23.99
N GLU A 272 -6.11 -2.24 24.41
CA GLU A 272 -5.05 -1.55 25.15
C GLU A 272 -3.80 -1.48 24.26
N VAL A 273 -3.05 -0.36 24.34
CA VAL A 273 -1.79 -0.22 23.58
C VAL A 273 -0.70 -1.04 24.29
N PRO A 274 -0.12 -2.08 23.65
CA PRO A 274 0.92 -2.87 24.27
C PRO A 274 2.19 -2.05 24.54
N ALA A 275 2.90 -2.36 25.65
CA ALA A 275 4.13 -1.68 26.00
C ALA A 275 5.20 -1.71 24.89
N LEU A 276 5.32 -2.83 24.17
CA LEU A 276 6.23 -2.95 23.01
C LEU A 276 5.88 -1.99 21.88
N VAL A 277 4.59 -1.69 21.67
CA VAL A 277 4.13 -0.73 20.65
C VAL A 277 4.40 0.70 21.11
N THR A 278 4.19 1.00 22.38
CA THR A 278 4.48 2.33 22.94
C THR A 278 5.99 2.63 22.93
N ALA A 279 6.83 1.62 23.18
CA ALA A 279 8.29 1.74 23.16
C ALA A 279 8.90 1.69 21.76
N PHE A 280 8.09 1.48 20.71
CA PHE A 280 8.60 1.37 19.36
C PHE A 280 9.22 2.67 18.88
N ALA A 281 10.43 2.57 18.32
CA ALA A 281 11.10 3.66 17.62
C ALA A 281 11.66 3.13 16.29
N GLU A 282 11.46 3.90 15.22
CA GLU A 282 12.07 3.57 13.93
C GLU A 282 13.58 3.62 14.03
N ARG A 283 14.20 2.60 13.46
CA ARG A 283 15.67 2.52 13.38
C ARG A 283 16.11 1.67 12.19
N ALA A 284 17.24 2.00 11.65
CA ALA A 284 18.02 1.15 10.77
C ALA A 284 19.37 0.88 11.45
N VAL A 285 19.80 -0.38 11.45
CA VAL A 285 21.07 -0.78 12.08
C VAL A 285 21.97 -1.37 10.99
N ALA A 286 23.11 -0.71 10.76
CA ALA A 286 24.06 -1.15 9.75
C ALA A 286 24.92 -2.32 10.26
N ALA A 287 25.06 -3.34 9.41
CA ALA A 287 26.04 -4.40 9.54
C ALA A 287 26.85 -4.49 8.25
N GLN A 288 28.17 -4.48 8.36
CA GLN A 288 29.04 -4.54 7.19
C GLN A 288 29.02 -5.95 6.61
N ALA A 289 28.60 -6.09 5.35
CA ALA A 289 28.60 -7.35 4.60
C ALA A 289 29.91 -7.55 3.83
N ALA A 290 30.46 -6.48 3.30
CA ALA A 290 31.78 -6.41 2.67
C ALA A 290 32.32 -4.98 2.76
N GLU A 291 33.55 -4.75 2.37
CA GLU A 291 34.11 -3.40 2.29
C GLU A 291 33.22 -2.50 1.42
N GLY A 292 32.68 -1.40 2.01
CA GLY A 292 31.77 -0.48 1.34
C GLY A 292 30.39 -1.05 0.99
N VAL A 293 29.97 -2.15 1.62
CA VAL A 293 28.62 -2.75 1.47
C VAL A 293 28.03 -2.98 2.86
N TRP A 294 26.93 -2.33 3.16
CA TRP A 294 26.26 -2.41 4.46
C TRP A 294 24.82 -2.88 4.32
N PHE A 295 24.50 -3.92 5.08
CA PHE A 295 23.13 -4.36 5.29
C PHE A 295 22.50 -3.50 6.37
N LEU A 296 21.42 -2.81 6.04
CA LEU A 296 20.71 -1.89 6.91
C LEU A 296 19.45 -2.59 7.45
N ALA A 297 19.60 -3.25 8.60
CA ALA A 297 18.51 -4.00 9.21
C ALA A 297 17.45 -3.05 9.77
N GLY A 298 16.23 -3.21 9.33
CA GLY A 298 15.07 -2.40 9.69
C GLY A 298 13.87 -3.19 10.23
N GLY A 299 14.08 -4.40 10.72
CA GLY A 299 13.02 -5.28 11.21
C GLY A 299 12.45 -6.15 10.09
N SER A 300 11.21 -5.90 9.65
CA SER A 300 10.57 -6.72 8.61
C SER A 300 11.16 -6.51 7.21
N HIS A 301 11.63 -5.28 6.93
CA HIS A 301 12.19 -4.87 5.64
C HIS A 301 13.55 -4.25 5.86
N ASN A 302 14.52 -4.67 5.08
CA ASN A 302 15.89 -4.21 5.13
C ASN A 302 16.23 -3.41 3.86
N SER A 303 17.38 -2.76 3.88
CA SER A 303 17.95 -2.08 2.74
C SER A 303 19.44 -2.42 2.66
N VAL A 304 20.09 -2.14 1.53
CA VAL A 304 21.53 -2.28 1.40
C VAL A 304 22.12 -0.97 0.89
N ALA A 305 23.12 -0.42 1.61
CA ALA A 305 23.90 0.71 1.15
C ALA A 305 25.19 0.21 0.48
N ILE A 306 25.40 0.63 -0.75
CA ILE A 306 26.58 0.33 -1.55
C ILE A 306 27.34 1.63 -1.76
N GLU A 307 28.53 1.72 -1.17
CA GLU A 307 29.42 2.87 -1.34
C GLU A 307 30.10 2.81 -2.70
N MET A 308 29.92 3.84 -3.49
CA MET A 308 30.63 4.13 -4.71
C MET A 308 31.68 5.20 -4.43
N LYS A 309 32.52 5.54 -5.43
CA LYS A 309 33.60 6.51 -5.29
C LYS A 309 33.15 7.86 -4.70
N ASP A 310 32.05 8.41 -5.19
CA ASP A 310 31.57 9.76 -4.84
C ASP A 310 30.10 9.81 -4.35
N HIS A 311 29.44 8.66 -4.26
CA HIS A 311 28.03 8.55 -3.87
C HIS A 311 27.70 7.21 -3.24
N VAL A 312 26.46 7.10 -2.73
CA VAL A 312 25.83 5.85 -2.29
C VAL A 312 24.78 5.43 -3.30
N MET A 313 24.76 4.15 -3.63
CA MET A 313 23.61 3.48 -4.22
C MET A 313 22.87 2.75 -3.11
N LEU A 314 21.61 3.10 -2.87
CA LEU A 314 20.74 2.44 -1.89
C LEU A 314 19.88 1.42 -2.62
N ILE A 315 19.81 0.21 -2.09
CA ILE A 315 18.90 -0.83 -2.56
C ILE A 315 17.74 -0.87 -1.58
N GLU A 316 16.54 -0.55 -2.05
CA GLU A 316 15.28 -0.35 -1.36
C GLU A 316 15.23 0.85 -0.40
N SER A 317 14.05 1.49 -0.42
CA SER A 317 13.59 2.48 0.55
C SER A 317 12.16 2.11 0.93
N PRO A 318 11.99 1.16 1.87
CA PRO A 318 10.71 0.48 2.08
C PRO A 318 9.74 1.26 2.98
N LEU A 319 8.50 0.79 3.02
CA LEU A 319 7.41 1.05 3.95
C LEU A 319 6.84 2.46 3.92
N TYR A 320 7.53 3.48 4.44
CA TYR A 320 7.02 4.84 4.59
C TYR A 320 8.14 5.82 4.99
N ASP A 321 7.82 7.12 5.00
CA ASP A 321 8.79 8.20 5.23
C ASP A 321 9.64 8.02 6.49
N GLY A 322 9.03 7.66 7.62
CA GLY A 322 9.77 7.49 8.87
C GLY A 322 10.85 6.41 8.78
N ARG A 323 10.55 5.26 8.14
CA ARG A 323 11.52 4.20 7.86
C ARG A 323 12.58 4.67 6.88
N ALA A 324 12.17 5.32 5.80
CA ALA A 324 13.10 5.81 4.77
C ALA A 324 14.10 6.81 5.35
N LEU A 325 13.66 7.76 6.17
CA LEU A 325 14.54 8.75 6.82
C LEU A 325 15.64 8.08 7.66
N THR A 326 15.29 7.11 8.50
CA THR A 326 16.29 6.40 9.32
C THR A 326 17.24 5.58 8.47
N THR A 327 16.75 4.94 7.41
CA THR A 327 17.56 4.17 6.45
C THR A 327 18.55 5.07 5.69
N LEU A 328 18.09 6.21 5.17
CA LEU A 328 18.91 7.18 4.45
C LEU A 328 19.99 7.81 5.37
N GLN A 329 19.62 8.13 6.61
CA GLN A 329 20.57 8.66 7.61
C GLN A 329 21.67 7.65 7.92
N GLU A 330 21.30 6.39 8.17
CA GLU A 330 22.28 5.35 8.49
C GLU A 330 23.17 5.03 7.25
N ALA A 331 22.58 4.98 6.05
CA ALA A 331 23.36 4.80 4.80
C ALA A 331 24.41 5.90 4.59
N LYS A 332 24.03 7.16 4.82
CA LYS A 332 24.98 8.29 4.74
C LYS A 332 26.07 8.18 5.80
N LYS A 333 25.70 7.90 7.04
CA LYS A 333 26.61 7.78 8.19
C LYS A 333 27.71 6.74 7.93
N VAL A 334 27.37 5.54 7.46
CA VAL A 334 28.34 4.48 7.20
C VAL A 334 29.21 4.72 5.97
N ALA A 335 28.76 5.55 5.02
CA ALA A 335 29.46 5.89 3.79
C ALA A 335 30.13 7.28 3.83
N GLY A 336 30.51 7.79 5.01
CA GLY A 336 31.21 9.07 5.14
C GLY A 336 30.42 10.28 4.66
N ASN A 337 29.09 10.28 4.82
CA ASN A 337 28.16 11.32 4.40
C ASN A 337 28.10 11.57 2.88
N LYS A 338 28.51 10.61 2.06
CA LYS A 338 28.33 10.70 0.61
C LYS A 338 26.84 10.84 0.25
N PRO A 339 26.50 11.59 -0.81
CA PRO A 339 25.11 11.75 -1.24
C PRO A 339 24.55 10.42 -1.75
N ILE A 340 23.27 10.17 -1.51
CA ILE A 340 22.56 9.05 -2.11
C ILE A 340 22.13 9.49 -3.51
N ARG A 341 22.81 8.96 -4.53
CA ARG A 341 22.56 9.32 -5.94
C ARG A 341 21.53 8.43 -6.60
N PHE A 342 21.47 7.17 -6.21
CA PHE A 342 20.53 6.21 -6.76
C PHE A 342 19.81 5.47 -5.64
N VAL A 343 18.53 5.22 -5.85
CA VAL A 343 17.75 4.22 -5.11
C VAL A 343 17.26 3.18 -6.10
N VAL A 344 17.65 1.92 -5.90
CA VAL A 344 17.17 0.79 -6.71
C VAL A 344 15.98 0.18 -5.99
N ASN A 345 14.84 0.12 -6.66
CA ASN A 345 13.66 -0.57 -6.16
C ASN A 345 13.47 -1.88 -6.91
N SER A 346 13.44 -2.99 -6.19
CA SER A 346 13.38 -4.34 -6.77
C SER A 346 12.08 -4.58 -7.51
N HIS A 347 10.95 -4.11 -6.96
CA HIS A 347 9.63 -4.22 -7.56
C HIS A 347 8.64 -3.22 -6.93
N HIS A 348 7.45 -3.13 -7.50
CA HIS A 348 6.48 -2.06 -7.24
C HIS A 348 5.52 -2.32 -6.06
N HIS A 349 5.67 -3.40 -5.30
CA HIS A 349 4.84 -3.60 -4.12
C HIS A 349 5.04 -2.48 -3.10
N PHE A 350 3.94 -2.10 -2.41
CA PHE A 350 3.93 -0.86 -1.63
C PHE A 350 4.82 -0.91 -0.39
N ASP A 351 5.04 -2.08 0.16
CA ASP A 351 5.97 -2.30 1.26
C ASP A 351 7.44 -2.10 0.85
N HIS A 352 7.79 -2.30 -0.44
CA HIS A 352 9.12 -2.00 -0.99
C HIS A 352 9.23 -0.58 -1.55
N ALA A 353 8.11 0.04 -1.91
CA ALA A 353 8.09 1.34 -2.58
C ALA A 353 7.76 2.53 -1.66
N GLY A 354 7.30 2.29 -0.44
CA GLY A 354 6.69 3.32 0.41
C GLY A 354 7.61 4.45 0.87
N GLY A 355 8.92 4.28 0.83
CA GLY A 355 9.89 5.31 1.17
C GLY A 355 10.55 6.01 -0.03
N LEU A 356 10.16 5.67 -1.26
CA LEU A 356 10.81 6.20 -2.47
C LEU A 356 10.66 7.71 -2.60
N ARG A 357 9.53 8.28 -2.20
CA ARG A 357 9.31 9.73 -2.21
C ARG A 357 10.30 10.46 -1.31
N THR A 358 10.65 9.89 -0.17
CA THR A 358 11.68 10.43 0.74
C THR A 358 13.07 10.35 0.11
N ALA A 359 13.42 9.24 -0.56
CA ALA A 359 14.70 9.13 -1.28
C ALA A 359 14.82 10.14 -2.43
N VAL A 360 13.73 10.39 -3.17
CA VAL A 360 13.67 11.42 -4.22
C VAL A 360 13.83 12.83 -3.61
N ALA A 361 13.22 13.10 -2.45
CA ALA A 361 13.39 14.37 -1.73
C ALA A 361 14.86 14.63 -1.35
N GLU A 362 15.64 13.58 -1.08
CA GLU A 362 17.10 13.68 -0.87
C GLU A 362 17.87 13.92 -2.17
N GLY A 363 17.29 13.72 -3.33
CA GLY A 363 17.88 13.93 -4.65
C GLY A 363 18.28 12.65 -5.37
N ALA A 364 17.86 11.49 -4.88
CA ALA A 364 18.16 10.22 -5.52
C ALA A 364 17.37 10.05 -6.83
N THR A 365 18.02 9.47 -7.84
CA THR A 365 17.37 8.94 -9.04
C THR A 365 16.81 7.56 -8.71
N LEU A 366 15.52 7.34 -8.98
CA LEU A 366 14.89 6.03 -8.87
C LEU A 366 15.32 5.14 -10.04
N VAL A 367 15.88 3.98 -9.73
CA VAL A 367 16.17 2.90 -10.68
C VAL A 367 15.16 1.78 -10.45
N THR A 368 14.37 1.48 -11.46
CA THR A 368 13.30 0.46 -11.40
C THR A 368 13.25 -0.32 -12.71
N SER A 369 12.38 -1.33 -12.79
CA SER A 369 12.17 -2.02 -14.07
C SER A 369 11.56 -1.09 -15.11
N GLU A 370 11.92 -1.27 -16.39
CA GLU A 370 11.30 -0.52 -17.48
C GLU A 370 9.77 -0.73 -17.52
N GLN A 371 9.31 -1.90 -17.09
CA GLN A 371 7.89 -2.23 -17.03
C GLN A 371 7.14 -1.45 -15.94
N ALA A 372 7.79 -1.15 -14.81
CA ALA A 372 7.20 -0.37 -13.71
C ALA A 372 7.46 1.15 -13.84
N ARG A 373 8.36 1.59 -14.75
CA ARG A 373 8.72 3.00 -14.89
C ARG A 373 7.50 3.92 -15.10
N PRO A 374 6.54 3.63 -15.99
CA PRO A 374 5.37 4.51 -16.17
C PRO A 374 4.52 4.66 -14.91
N PHE A 375 4.40 3.59 -14.12
CA PHE A 375 3.69 3.63 -12.84
C PHE A 375 4.36 4.59 -11.87
N TYR A 376 5.69 4.51 -11.73
CA TYR A 376 6.42 5.42 -10.83
C TYR A 376 6.43 6.87 -11.33
N GLU A 377 6.57 7.10 -12.62
CA GLU A 377 6.45 8.44 -13.20
C GLU A 377 5.09 9.07 -12.87
N ALA A 378 4.02 8.29 -12.95
CA ALA A 378 2.67 8.75 -12.60
C ALA A 378 2.50 8.96 -11.09
N THR A 379 2.84 7.98 -10.25
CA THR A 379 2.60 8.04 -8.79
C THR A 379 3.49 9.06 -8.09
N LEU A 380 4.74 9.23 -8.52
CA LEU A 380 5.63 10.26 -7.99
C LEU A 380 5.25 11.68 -8.45
N ALA A 381 4.52 11.82 -9.55
CA ALA A 381 3.95 13.09 -9.97
C ALA A 381 2.66 13.47 -9.21
N ASN A 382 1.99 12.49 -8.57
CA ASN A 382 0.80 12.76 -7.77
C ASN A 382 1.15 13.63 -6.56
N PRO A 383 0.30 14.64 -6.23
CA PRO A 383 0.50 15.43 -5.03
C PRO A 383 0.30 14.58 -3.76
N ASN A 384 0.87 15.02 -2.67
CA ASN A 384 0.55 14.56 -1.32
C ASN A 384 0.05 15.77 -0.51
N SER A 385 -1.07 16.36 -0.99
CA SER A 385 -1.58 17.64 -0.50
C SER A 385 -2.34 17.52 0.83
N VAL A 386 -2.87 16.33 1.12
CA VAL A 386 -3.58 16.06 2.37
C VAL A 386 -2.61 16.04 3.55
N LYS A 387 -1.43 15.41 3.35
CA LYS A 387 -0.35 15.31 4.34
C LYS A 387 0.98 15.46 3.60
N PRO A 388 1.44 16.69 3.40
CA PRO A 388 2.67 16.95 2.64
C PRO A 388 3.86 16.16 3.18
N ASP A 389 4.47 15.32 2.36
CA ASP A 389 5.68 14.58 2.63
C ASP A 389 6.95 15.39 2.28
N ALA A 390 8.13 14.81 2.49
CA ALA A 390 9.40 15.45 2.19
C ALA A 390 9.53 15.80 0.70
N MET A 391 9.03 14.97 -0.22
CA MET A 391 9.05 15.24 -1.66
C MET A 391 8.15 16.43 -2.02
N GLN A 392 6.91 16.44 -1.54
CA GLN A 392 5.98 17.55 -1.73
C GLN A 392 6.56 18.87 -1.20
N THR A 393 7.17 18.83 -0.01
CA THR A 393 7.75 20.00 0.67
C THR A 393 9.02 20.50 -0.05
N SER A 394 9.87 19.60 -0.54
CA SER A 394 11.10 19.95 -1.24
C SER A 394 10.86 20.53 -2.64
N GLY A 395 9.70 20.26 -3.23
CA GLY A 395 9.38 20.61 -4.62
C GLY A 395 10.22 19.86 -5.67
N LYS A 396 11.03 18.88 -5.27
CA LYS A 396 11.85 18.09 -6.20
C LYS A 396 10.99 17.21 -7.07
N LYS A 397 11.37 17.11 -8.33
CA LYS A 397 10.76 16.19 -9.29
C LYS A 397 11.54 14.88 -9.33
N ALA A 398 10.83 13.77 -9.43
CA ALA A 398 11.45 12.47 -9.56
C ALA A 398 12.14 12.31 -10.91
N VAL A 399 13.35 11.73 -10.86
CA VAL A 399 14.02 11.20 -12.06
C VAL A 399 13.93 9.68 -11.97
N VAL A 400 13.26 9.06 -12.94
CA VAL A 400 13.04 7.62 -12.98
C VAL A 400 13.83 7.02 -14.14
N THR A 401 14.62 6.00 -13.86
CA THR A 401 15.42 5.28 -14.86
C THR A 401 14.94 3.83 -14.91
N GLY A 402 14.53 3.38 -16.10
CA GLY A 402 14.16 2.00 -16.35
C GLY A 402 15.37 1.10 -16.59
N VAL A 403 15.26 -0.13 -16.09
CA VAL A 403 16.16 -1.26 -16.44
C VAL A 403 15.40 -2.17 -17.37
N ASN A 404 16.03 -2.57 -18.47
CA ASN A 404 15.48 -3.54 -19.42
C ASN A 404 16.39 -4.77 -19.43
N GLY A 405 16.00 -5.81 -18.70
CA GLY A 405 16.75 -7.06 -18.52
C GLY A 405 17.98 -6.93 -17.64
N LYS A 406 18.97 -6.13 -18.03
CA LYS A 406 20.23 -5.88 -17.28
C LYS A 406 20.63 -4.41 -17.35
N ARG A 407 21.19 -3.90 -16.25
CA ARG A 407 21.92 -2.62 -16.21
C ARG A 407 23.15 -2.73 -15.33
N VAL A 408 24.25 -2.12 -15.76
CA VAL A 408 25.50 -2.08 -15.02
C VAL A 408 25.81 -0.65 -14.60
N PHE A 409 26.15 -0.46 -13.34
CA PHE A 409 26.69 0.77 -12.78
C PHE A 409 28.16 0.53 -12.40
N SER A 410 29.05 1.45 -12.76
CA SER A 410 30.46 1.36 -12.40
C SER A 410 31.05 2.74 -12.19
N ASP A 411 31.93 2.86 -11.23
CA ASP A 411 32.75 4.06 -10.96
C ASP A 411 34.25 3.82 -11.17
N GLY A 412 34.59 2.68 -11.78
CA GLY A 412 35.95 2.22 -11.98
C GLY A 412 36.52 1.39 -10.83
N ASN A 413 35.99 1.51 -9.60
CA ASN A 413 36.41 0.73 -8.44
C ASN A 413 35.44 -0.40 -8.10
N ARG A 414 34.16 -0.14 -8.28
CA ARG A 414 33.07 -1.08 -7.98
C ARG A 414 32.14 -1.22 -9.18
N VAL A 415 31.63 -2.43 -9.35
CA VAL A 415 30.59 -2.76 -10.33
C VAL A 415 29.36 -3.24 -9.58
N VAL A 416 28.22 -2.68 -9.95
CA VAL A 416 26.89 -3.08 -9.46
C VAL A 416 26.06 -3.47 -10.67
N GLU A 417 25.60 -4.70 -10.70
CA GLU A 417 24.78 -5.24 -11.78
C GLU A 417 23.33 -5.43 -11.30
N VAL A 418 22.38 -4.87 -12.03
CA VAL A 418 20.96 -5.01 -11.77
C VAL A 418 20.36 -5.90 -12.86
N TYR A 419 19.64 -6.95 -12.46
CA TYR A 419 19.07 -7.94 -13.38
C TYR A 419 17.58 -8.14 -13.12
N TYR A 420 16.83 -8.53 -14.15
CA TYR A 420 15.51 -9.13 -13.98
C TYR A 420 15.63 -10.55 -13.44
N ILE A 421 14.72 -10.90 -12.55
CA ILE A 421 14.41 -12.28 -12.20
C ILE A 421 13.39 -12.76 -13.23
N ASP A 422 13.87 -13.45 -14.26
CA ASP A 422 13.04 -13.93 -15.36
C ASP A 422 12.09 -15.04 -14.90
N GLY A 423 10.86 -15.02 -15.40
CA GLY A 423 9.84 -16.00 -15.01
C GLY A 423 9.31 -15.84 -13.57
N SER A 424 9.54 -14.70 -12.91
CA SER A 424 9.00 -14.44 -11.57
C SER A 424 7.47 -14.48 -11.58
N VAL A 425 6.90 -15.22 -10.62
CA VAL A 425 5.45 -15.24 -10.37
C VAL A 425 5.03 -14.26 -9.26
N HIS A 426 6.00 -13.57 -8.64
CA HIS A 426 5.76 -12.61 -7.57
C HIS A 426 5.35 -11.24 -8.13
N ALA A 427 6.16 -10.68 -9.01
CA ALA A 427 5.90 -9.39 -9.64
C ALA A 427 6.50 -9.33 -11.04
N GLN A 428 5.82 -8.65 -11.95
CA GLN A 428 6.33 -8.37 -13.29
C GLN A 428 7.50 -7.38 -13.20
N GLY A 429 8.60 -7.69 -13.89
CA GLY A 429 9.79 -6.84 -13.87
C GLY A 429 10.53 -6.86 -12.53
N PHE A 430 10.36 -7.93 -11.75
CA PHE A 430 11.08 -8.12 -10.49
C PHE A 430 12.59 -8.15 -10.72
N MET A 431 13.36 -7.43 -9.89
CA MET A 431 14.80 -7.26 -10.07
C MET A 431 15.59 -7.74 -8.86
N MET A 432 16.83 -8.14 -9.12
CA MET A 432 17.86 -8.43 -8.13
C MET A 432 19.13 -7.63 -8.46
N VAL A 433 19.98 -7.43 -7.46
CA VAL A 433 21.27 -6.72 -7.60
C VAL A 433 22.42 -7.67 -7.27
N TYR A 434 23.45 -7.64 -8.10
CA TYR A 434 24.65 -8.49 -7.93
C TYR A 434 25.91 -7.66 -7.89
N LEU A 435 26.78 -7.98 -6.95
CA LEU A 435 28.12 -7.40 -6.79
C LEU A 435 29.18 -8.45 -7.18
N PRO A 436 29.73 -8.39 -8.41
CA PRO A 436 30.58 -9.45 -8.94
C PRO A 436 31.88 -9.67 -8.14
N LYS A 437 32.53 -8.58 -7.68
CA LYS A 437 33.77 -8.63 -6.91
C LYS A 437 33.51 -9.26 -5.53
N GLU A 438 32.43 -8.87 -4.87
CA GLU A 438 32.09 -9.33 -3.53
C GLU A 438 31.36 -10.68 -3.55
N LYS A 439 30.88 -11.13 -4.72
CA LYS A 439 30.04 -12.32 -4.92
C LYS A 439 28.76 -12.28 -4.07
N ILE A 440 28.20 -11.08 -3.91
CA ILE A 440 27.01 -10.82 -3.11
C ILE A 440 25.80 -10.66 -4.03
N LEU A 441 24.72 -11.38 -3.72
CA LEU A 441 23.39 -11.19 -4.30
C LEU A 441 22.49 -10.46 -3.31
N ILE A 442 21.78 -9.43 -3.77
CA ILE A 442 20.79 -8.69 -3.01
C ILE A 442 19.44 -8.91 -3.71
N GLU A 443 18.45 -9.36 -2.98
CA GLU A 443 17.12 -9.65 -3.51
C GLU A 443 16.05 -9.36 -2.43
N ALA A 444 14.79 -9.22 -2.84
CA ALA A 444 13.70 -8.88 -1.94
C ALA A 444 12.87 -10.13 -1.57
N ASP A 445 11.82 -10.42 -2.35
CA ASP A 445 10.80 -11.43 -2.04
C ASP A 445 11.06 -12.77 -2.73
N ALA A 446 12.19 -12.89 -3.46
CA ALA A 446 12.53 -14.12 -4.14
C ALA A 446 13.00 -15.21 -3.16
N TYR A 447 13.58 -14.80 -2.01
CA TYR A 447 14.02 -15.72 -0.96
C TYR A 447 13.97 -15.06 0.42
N THR A 448 13.16 -15.61 1.31
CA THR A 448 13.19 -15.28 2.74
C THR A 448 13.78 -16.46 3.51
N PRO A 449 14.97 -16.31 4.12
CA PRO A 449 15.60 -17.41 4.85
C PRO A 449 14.80 -17.79 6.09
N GLY A 450 14.62 -19.09 6.28
CA GLY A 450 14.08 -19.65 7.51
C GLY A 450 15.04 -19.54 8.70
N ALA A 451 14.71 -20.24 9.79
CA ALA A 451 15.63 -20.38 10.92
C ALA A 451 16.94 -21.06 10.46
N PRO A 452 18.09 -20.77 11.08
CA PRO A 452 19.34 -21.45 10.78
C PRO A 452 19.15 -22.98 10.84
N ASN A 453 19.80 -23.70 9.91
CA ASN A 453 19.75 -25.15 9.80
C ASN A 453 18.34 -25.73 9.53
N THR A 454 17.43 -24.96 8.96
CA THR A 454 16.15 -25.47 8.48
C THR A 454 16.41 -26.51 7.37
N PRO A 455 15.87 -27.74 7.49
CA PRO A 455 16.04 -28.76 6.47
C PRO A 455 15.32 -28.37 5.16
N ALA A 456 15.73 -28.97 4.05
CA ALA A 456 15.05 -28.80 2.78
C ALA A 456 13.56 -29.19 2.90
N PRO A 457 12.62 -28.37 2.41
CA PRO A 457 11.22 -28.73 2.37
C PRO A 457 10.98 -29.85 1.37
N ALA A 458 9.94 -30.67 1.61
CA ALA A 458 9.55 -31.74 0.66
C ALA A 458 9.20 -31.19 -0.73
N VAL A 459 8.62 -29.98 -0.79
CA VAL A 459 8.33 -29.25 -2.03
C VAL A 459 8.99 -27.88 -1.91
N PRO A 460 9.98 -27.56 -2.75
CA PRO A 460 10.62 -26.25 -2.75
C PRO A 460 9.64 -25.13 -3.05
N ASN A 461 9.84 -23.98 -2.40
CA ASN A 461 9.11 -22.78 -2.75
C ASN A 461 9.44 -22.39 -4.21
N PRO A 462 8.44 -22.17 -5.08
CA PRO A 462 8.68 -21.85 -6.48
C PRO A 462 9.47 -20.55 -6.69
N LEU A 463 9.38 -19.57 -5.78
CA LEU A 463 10.17 -18.34 -5.84
C LEU A 463 11.66 -18.63 -5.60
N HIS A 464 11.97 -19.46 -4.59
CA HIS A 464 13.35 -19.86 -4.30
C HIS A 464 13.94 -20.63 -5.49
N ALA A 465 13.19 -21.57 -6.07
CA ALA A 465 13.61 -22.33 -7.25
C ALA A 465 13.85 -21.41 -8.46
N ASN A 466 12.97 -20.44 -8.69
CA ASN A 466 13.10 -19.46 -9.76
C ASN A 466 14.34 -18.56 -9.58
N LEU A 467 14.63 -18.13 -8.34
CA LEU A 467 15.85 -17.37 -8.05
C LEU A 467 17.12 -18.16 -8.40
N VAL A 468 17.18 -19.43 -7.96
CA VAL A 468 18.34 -20.31 -8.28
C VAL A 468 18.49 -20.52 -9.79
N GLN A 469 17.38 -20.75 -10.53
CA GLN A 469 17.38 -20.87 -11.98
C GLN A 469 17.94 -19.60 -12.66
N ASN A 470 17.60 -18.41 -12.15
CA ASN A 470 18.13 -17.16 -12.68
C ASN A 470 19.63 -16.98 -12.37
N MET A 471 20.08 -17.35 -11.16
CA MET A 471 21.50 -17.36 -10.81
C MET A 471 22.31 -18.26 -11.77
N GLU A 472 21.82 -19.46 -12.05
CA GLU A 472 22.45 -20.42 -12.97
C GLU A 472 22.43 -19.91 -14.43
N ARG A 473 21.27 -19.42 -14.91
CA ARG A 473 21.13 -18.86 -16.27
C ARG A 473 22.09 -17.70 -16.52
N LEU A 474 22.26 -16.84 -15.53
CA LEU A 474 23.14 -15.67 -15.59
C LEU A 474 24.58 -15.99 -15.21
N LYS A 475 24.86 -17.22 -14.77
CA LYS A 475 26.19 -17.69 -14.34
C LYS A 475 26.76 -16.81 -13.23
N LEU A 476 25.94 -16.43 -12.25
CA LEU A 476 26.36 -15.62 -11.11
C LEU A 476 27.13 -16.48 -10.12
N ASP A 477 28.35 -16.06 -9.76
CA ASP A 477 29.17 -16.70 -8.73
C ASP A 477 28.85 -16.10 -7.37
N VAL A 478 27.75 -16.57 -6.75
CA VAL A 478 27.23 -16.05 -5.49
C VAL A 478 27.78 -16.86 -4.32
N THR A 479 28.29 -16.18 -3.30
CA THR A 479 28.69 -16.78 -2.02
C THR A 479 27.79 -16.37 -0.87
N GLN A 480 27.24 -15.16 -0.93
CA GLN A 480 26.38 -14.57 0.11
C GLN A 480 25.13 -13.91 -0.49
N ILE A 481 24.03 -14.03 0.20
CA ILE A 481 22.76 -13.35 -0.14
C ILE A 481 22.44 -12.35 0.97
N LEU A 482 22.03 -11.15 0.57
CA LEU A 482 21.46 -10.11 1.44
C LEU A 482 19.98 -9.98 1.14
N PRO A 483 19.10 -10.78 1.78
CA PRO A 483 17.67 -10.73 1.57
C PRO A 483 17.10 -9.45 2.20
N LEU A 484 16.21 -8.77 1.49
CA LEU A 484 15.56 -7.59 2.05
C LEU A 484 14.43 -7.96 3.02
N HIS A 485 14.08 -9.28 3.05
CA HIS A 485 13.31 -9.91 4.12
C HIS A 485 14.17 -10.94 4.85
N GLY A 486 14.46 -10.69 6.13
CA GLY A 486 15.20 -11.63 6.97
C GLY A 486 16.66 -11.24 7.24
N ARG A 487 17.54 -12.21 7.29
CA ARG A 487 18.95 -12.05 7.68
C ARG A 487 19.92 -12.33 6.52
N MET A 488 21.12 -11.79 6.60
CA MET A 488 22.22 -12.18 5.70
C MET A 488 22.52 -13.68 5.83
N VAL A 489 22.70 -14.37 4.71
CA VAL A 489 22.93 -15.82 4.67
C VAL A 489 23.97 -16.20 3.61
N PRO A 490 24.72 -17.31 3.81
CA PRO A 490 25.49 -17.92 2.73
C PRO A 490 24.53 -18.51 1.68
N VAL A 491 24.93 -18.52 0.43
CA VAL A 491 24.13 -19.07 -0.69
C VAL A 491 23.71 -20.53 -0.47
N GLY A 492 24.49 -21.30 0.30
CA GLY A 492 24.19 -22.69 0.65
C GLY A 492 22.83 -22.89 1.33
N GLU A 493 22.33 -21.89 2.08
CA GLU A 493 21.01 -21.99 2.69
C GLU A 493 19.88 -21.95 1.63
N LEU A 494 20.00 -21.07 0.61
CA LEU A 494 19.07 -21.07 -0.51
C LEU A 494 19.14 -22.38 -1.30
N LEU A 495 20.34 -22.88 -1.59
CA LEU A 495 20.53 -24.15 -2.29
C LEU A 495 19.90 -25.32 -1.50
N THR A 496 20.08 -25.36 -0.19
CA THR A 496 19.38 -26.31 0.69
C THR A 496 17.86 -26.16 0.60
N ALA A 497 17.34 -24.94 0.63
CA ALA A 497 15.90 -24.66 0.57
C ALA A 497 15.24 -25.10 -0.75
N VAL A 498 16.03 -25.33 -1.81
CA VAL A 498 15.56 -25.88 -3.09
C VAL A 498 15.98 -27.35 -3.30
N GLY A 499 16.53 -28.01 -2.27
CA GLY A 499 16.95 -29.41 -2.34
C GLY A 499 18.24 -29.66 -3.13
N LYS A 500 19.02 -28.62 -3.43
CA LYS A 500 20.33 -28.75 -4.08
C LYS A 500 21.45 -28.88 -3.02
N LYS A 501 22.45 -29.70 -3.33
CA LYS A 501 23.69 -29.79 -2.56
C LYS A 501 24.70 -28.78 -3.09
N LEU A 502 25.57 -28.27 -2.23
CA LEU A 502 26.76 -27.47 -2.59
C LEU A 502 27.74 -28.32 -3.40
#